data_00f63f75a0935f270499f7e6e689d9f9
#
_entry.id   00f63f75a0935f270499f7e6e689d9f9
#
_cell.length_a   1.000
_cell.length_b   1.000
_cell.length_c   1.000
_cell.angle_alpha   90.00
_cell.angle_beta   90.00
_cell.angle_gamma   90.00
#
_symmetry.space_group_name_H-M   'P 1'
#
loop_
_entity.id
_entity.type
_entity.pdbx_description
1 polymer ?
#
loop_
_entity_poly.entity_id
_entity_poly.type
_entity_poly.pdbx_seq_one_letter_code
_entity_poly.pdbx_strand_id
1 'polypeptide(L)'
;MMTGKENSAMTILMDFAKPCKGKLIGSVVLAVLGALCGMIPYIAVSRGIIMICHEDYAFSRLAFLALIAFAGYLGQVWFGTFSTMKSHESAFIILRNIRMAITEKLSRVPMGTILDTPSGKFKTIIVDTVEKLELPLAHMVPELTANILIPVLMLVYLFSLDWRLALISLVTIPVGSFCYMGMMKDYEKRYARVLAAGKNMDAATVEYIGGIEVVKTFNQGERSYKKYADAVAENETAKVTWFKQTSGYYVMGLSILTATLVGVLPLGSWLFINGRVEAGTLITCIILALGLVKPLIQALQYTDSLAMVDSTVKEVGNLLDEPELVRPTEKIGRAHV
;
A
#
# COMPACT_ATOMS: atom_id res chain seq x y z
N MET A 1 -4.39 23.89 -31.18
CA MET A 1 -3.32 24.29 -30.28
C MET A 1 -3.91 24.21 -28.85
N MET A 2 -3.99 23.02 -28.29
CA MET A 2 -4.41 22.82 -26.88
C MET A 2 -3.19 22.27 -26.15
N THR A 3 -2.67 23.08 -25.26
CA THR A 3 -1.56 22.79 -24.37
C THR A 3 -1.90 21.54 -23.56
N GLY A 4 -1.12 20.45 -23.77
CA GLY A 4 -1.22 19.24 -22.97
C GLY A 4 -0.91 19.55 -21.52
N LYS A 5 -1.95 19.68 -20.68
CA LYS A 5 -1.81 19.49 -19.26
C LYS A 5 -1.48 18.00 -19.10
N GLU A 6 -0.28 17.68 -18.65
CA GLU A 6 -0.01 16.37 -18.05
C GLU A 6 -1.03 16.20 -16.91
N ASN A 7 -2.11 15.50 -17.20
CA ASN A 7 -3.07 15.14 -16.17
C ASN A 7 -2.33 14.22 -15.18
N SER A 8 -2.15 14.67 -13.96
CA SER A 8 -1.58 13.83 -12.92
C SER A 8 -2.36 12.51 -12.87
N ALA A 9 -1.65 11.38 -12.76
CA ALA A 9 -2.26 10.05 -12.65
C ALA A 9 -3.41 10.03 -11.62
N MET A 10 -3.25 10.77 -10.53
CA MET A 10 -4.28 10.92 -9.51
C MET A 10 -5.56 11.59 -10.06
N THR A 11 -5.45 12.56 -10.95
CA THR A 11 -6.60 13.23 -11.58
C THR A 11 -7.38 12.26 -12.45
N ILE A 12 -6.69 11.46 -13.26
CA ILE A 12 -7.30 10.43 -14.12
C ILE A 12 -8.04 9.41 -13.24
N LEU A 13 -7.39 8.91 -12.19
CA LEU A 13 -7.98 7.95 -11.28
C LEU A 13 -9.23 8.51 -10.57
N MET A 14 -9.17 9.77 -10.13
CA MET A 14 -10.30 10.44 -9.48
C MET A 14 -11.51 10.60 -10.42
N ASP A 15 -11.28 10.79 -11.72
CA ASP A 15 -12.36 10.84 -12.71
C ASP A 15 -13.10 9.49 -12.81
N PHE A 16 -12.36 8.40 -12.84
CA PHE A 16 -12.95 7.05 -12.83
C PHE A 16 -13.61 6.70 -11.48
N ALA A 17 -13.19 7.33 -10.38
CA ALA A 17 -13.75 7.13 -9.04
C ALA A 17 -15.03 7.97 -8.80
N LYS A 18 -15.33 8.99 -9.63
CA LYS A 18 -16.51 9.86 -9.45
C LYS A 18 -17.82 9.10 -9.22
N PRO A 19 -18.17 8.03 -9.98
CA PRO A 19 -19.43 7.32 -9.80
C PRO A 19 -19.54 6.58 -8.47
N CYS A 20 -18.42 6.26 -7.81
CA CYS A 20 -18.39 5.49 -6.56
C CYS A 20 -17.95 6.31 -5.33
N LYS A 21 -17.87 7.65 -5.45
CA LYS A 21 -17.47 8.54 -4.34
C LYS A 21 -18.22 8.28 -3.03
N GLY A 22 -19.55 8.06 -3.11
CA GLY A 22 -20.36 7.78 -1.92
C GLY A 22 -19.96 6.47 -1.21
N LYS A 23 -19.57 5.44 -1.96
CA LYS A 23 -19.09 4.17 -1.40
C LYS A 23 -17.71 4.35 -0.78
N LEU A 24 -16.78 5.10 -1.41
CA LEU A 24 -15.46 5.40 -0.88
C LEU A 24 -15.55 6.22 0.41
N ILE A 25 -16.38 7.27 0.45
CA ILE A 25 -16.61 8.05 1.66
C ILE A 25 -17.22 7.15 2.75
N GLY A 26 -18.20 6.31 2.41
CA GLY A 26 -18.77 5.35 3.34
C GLY A 26 -17.75 4.35 3.89
N SER A 27 -16.78 3.91 3.07
CA SER A 27 -15.67 3.07 3.50
C SER A 27 -14.78 3.81 4.52
N VAL A 28 -14.39 5.05 4.25
CA VAL A 28 -13.60 5.88 5.18
C VAL A 28 -14.33 6.09 6.50
N VAL A 29 -15.62 6.44 6.48
CA VAL A 29 -16.42 6.64 7.69
C VAL A 29 -16.47 5.36 8.53
N LEU A 30 -16.68 4.20 7.90
CA LEU A 30 -16.67 2.92 8.59
C LEU A 30 -15.27 2.57 9.12
N ALA A 31 -14.20 2.88 8.40
CA ALA A 31 -12.83 2.71 8.89
C ALA A 31 -12.56 3.55 10.15
N VAL A 32 -13.02 4.81 10.15
CA VAL A 32 -12.92 5.70 11.33
C VAL A 32 -13.70 5.12 12.51
N LEU A 33 -14.94 4.68 12.31
CA LEU A 33 -15.74 4.04 13.36
C LEU A 33 -15.08 2.76 13.89
N GLY A 34 -14.52 1.95 12.99
CA GLY A 34 -13.74 0.77 13.35
C GLY A 34 -12.51 1.11 14.19
N ALA A 35 -11.78 2.15 13.81
CA ALA A 35 -10.60 2.63 14.57
C ALA A 35 -11.00 3.13 15.97
N LEU A 36 -12.09 3.88 16.08
CA LEU A 36 -12.62 4.34 17.38
C LEU A 36 -13.04 3.16 18.27
N CYS A 37 -13.76 2.18 17.70
CA CYS A 37 -14.10 0.95 18.41
C CYS A 37 -12.85 0.17 18.84
N GLY A 38 -11.82 0.15 18.02
CA GLY A 38 -10.53 -0.50 18.30
C GLY A 38 -9.76 0.13 19.47
N MET A 39 -10.04 1.38 19.84
CA MET A 39 -9.46 2.00 21.04
C MET A 39 -10.13 1.55 22.34
N ILE A 40 -11.38 1.09 22.27
CA ILE A 40 -12.15 0.69 23.47
C ILE A 40 -11.46 -0.42 24.28
N PRO A 41 -10.95 -1.52 23.66
CA PRO A 41 -10.21 -2.54 24.38
C PRO A 41 -8.99 -2.01 25.15
N TYR A 42 -8.22 -1.11 24.52
CA TYR A 42 -7.03 -0.52 25.17
C TYR A 42 -7.42 0.32 26.39
N ILE A 43 -8.48 1.12 26.29
CA ILE A 43 -8.98 1.94 27.40
C ILE A 43 -9.54 1.04 28.52
N ALA A 44 -10.30 0.01 28.17
CA ALA A 44 -10.91 -0.90 29.15
C ALA A 44 -9.84 -1.70 29.90
N VAL A 45 -8.82 -2.24 29.19
CA VAL A 45 -7.70 -2.95 29.81
C VAL A 45 -6.88 -2.02 30.71
N SER A 46 -6.59 -0.80 30.23
CA SER A 46 -5.92 0.25 31.01
C SER A 46 -6.66 0.51 32.34
N ARG A 47 -7.97 0.73 32.28
CA ARG A 47 -8.79 0.95 33.48
C ARG A 47 -8.79 -0.26 34.41
N GLY A 48 -8.87 -1.47 33.87
CA GLY A 48 -8.79 -2.71 34.67
C GLY A 48 -7.45 -2.83 35.39
N ILE A 49 -6.33 -2.53 34.73
CA ILE A 49 -5.00 -2.57 35.34
C ILE A 49 -4.88 -1.53 36.48
N ILE A 50 -5.34 -0.30 36.24
CA ILE A 50 -5.32 0.76 37.24
C ILE A 50 -6.14 0.34 38.47
N MET A 51 -7.34 -0.26 38.30
CA MET A 51 -8.17 -0.77 39.38
C MET A 51 -7.44 -1.86 40.18
N ILE A 52 -6.78 -2.81 39.50
CA ILE A 52 -6.01 -3.87 40.16
C ILE A 52 -4.84 -3.29 40.97
N CYS A 53 -4.13 -2.30 40.44
CA CYS A 53 -3.04 -1.63 41.13
C CYS A 53 -3.50 -0.84 42.36
N HIS A 54 -4.76 -0.40 42.42
CA HIS A 54 -5.39 0.25 43.57
C HIS A 54 -6.13 -0.73 44.50
N GLU A 55 -5.89 -2.04 44.37
CA GLU A 55 -6.49 -3.09 45.17
C GLU A 55 -8.04 -3.18 45.10
N ASP A 56 -8.65 -2.62 44.02
CA ASP A 56 -10.09 -2.74 43.75
C ASP A 56 -10.38 -4.00 42.93
N TYR A 57 -10.55 -5.13 43.62
CA TYR A 57 -10.74 -6.45 42.99
C TYR A 57 -12.22 -6.82 42.76
N ALA A 58 -13.13 -5.85 42.58
CA ALA A 58 -14.53 -6.15 42.33
C ALA A 58 -14.70 -6.89 41.01
N PHE A 59 -14.93 -8.21 41.07
CA PHE A 59 -15.09 -9.08 39.89
C PHE A 59 -16.13 -8.57 38.92
N SER A 60 -17.24 -8.01 39.39
CA SER A 60 -18.30 -7.47 38.56
C SER A 60 -17.83 -6.30 37.69
N ARG A 61 -16.97 -5.42 38.23
CA ARG A 61 -16.40 -4.28 37.45
C ARG A 61 -15.38 -4.75 36.44
N LEU A 62 -14.52 -5.70 36.80
CA LEU A 62 -13.55 -6.28 35.85
C LEU A 62 -14.27 -7.04 34.74
N ALA A 63 -15.32 -7.82 35.06
CA ALA A 63 -16.14 -8.50 34.08
C ALA A 63 -16.85 -7.52 33.15
N PHE A 64 -17.35 -6.39 33.66
CA PHE A 64 -17.94 -5.33 32.84
C PHE A 64 -16.95 -4.68 31.91
N LEU A 65 -15.71 -4.39 32.37
CA LEU A 65 -14.65 -3.88 31.51
C LEU A 65 -14.24 -4.88 30.43
N ALA A 66 -14.18 -6.16 30.75
CA ALA A 66 -13.92 -7.22 29.77
C ALA A 66 -15.05 -7.29 28.70
N LEU A 67 -16.30 -7.15 29.11
CA LEU A 67 -17.43 -7.11 28.18
C LEU A 67 -17.36 -5.88 27.26
N ILE A 68 -17.02 -4.71 27.80
CA ILE A 68 -16.80 -3.48 27.01
C ILE A 68 -15.65 -3.68 26.01
N ALA A 69 -14.52 -4.25 26.44
CA ALA A 69 -13.39 -4.54 25.56
C ALA A 69 -13.80 -5.49 24.43
N PHE A 70 -14.55 -6.54 24.74
CA PHE A 70 -15.07 -7.49 23.77
C PHE A 70 -16.03 -6.82 22.77
N ALA A 71 -16.96 -6.01 23.27
CA ALA A 71 -17.89 -5.26 22.40
C ALA A 71 -17.14 -4.26 21.47
N GLY A 72 -16.12 -3.59 22.00
CA GLY A 72 -15.25 -2.72 21.21
C GLY A 72 -14.51 -3.49 20.10
N TYR A 73 -13.95 -4.65 20.44
CA TYR A 73 -13.30 -5.51 19.45
C TYR A 73 -14.27 -6.01 18.37
N LEU A 74 -15.46 -6.46 18.74
CA LEU A 74 -16.50 -6.84 17.78
C LEU A 74 -16.89 -5.67 16.89
N GLY A 75 -17.03 -4.46 17.45
CA GLY A 75 -17.31 -3.24 16.68
C GLY A 75 -16.20 -2.94 15.67
N GLN A 76 -14.92 -3.05 16.09
CA GLN A 76 -13.77 -2.87 15.19
C GLN A 76 -13.82 -3.84 14.01
N VAL A 77 -14.03 -5.12 14.26
CA VAL A 77 -14.11 -6.17 13.22
C VAL A 77 -15.27 -5.89 12.29
N TRP A 78 -16.45 -5.61 12.84
CA TRP A 78 -17.68 -5.34 12.08
C TRP A 78 -17.50 -4.14 11.15
N PHE A 79 -17.18 -2.98 11.71
CA PHE A 79 -16.99 -1.75 10.91
C PHE A 79 -15.83 -1.89 9.92
N GLY A 80 -14.72 -2.55 10.30
CA GLY A 80 -13.60 -2.83 9.42
C GLY A 80 -14.00 -3.68 8.21
N THR A 81 -14.73 -4.77 8.44
CA THR A 81 -15.22 -5.65 7.36
C THR A 81 -16.13 -4.91 6.39
N PHE A 82 -17.12 -4.14 6.89
CA PHE A 82 -17.99 -3.37 6.00
C PHE A 82 -17.28 -2.24 5.29
N SER A 83 -16.26 -1.62 5.91
CA SER A 83 -15.40 -0.64 5.28
C SER A 83 -14.66 -1.24 4.08
N THR A 84 -13.98 -2.37 4.28
CA THR A 84 -13.25 -3.08 3.23
C THR A 84 -14.19 -3.55 2.11
N MET A 85 -15.37 -4.09 2.45
CA MET A 85 -16.36 -4.53 1.45
C MET A 85 -16.79 -3.37 0.53
N LYS A 86 -17.09 -2.17 1.09
CA LYS A 86 -17.44 -0.99 0.29
C LYS A 86 -16.27 -0.51 -0.57
N SER A 87 -15.05 -0.63 -0.08
CA SER A 87 -13.85 -0.28 -0.84
C SER A 87 -13.61 -1.24 -2.01
N HIS A 88 -13.77 -2.56 -1.82
CA HIS A 88 -13.72 -3.55 -2.90
C HIS A 88 -14.77 -3.29 -3.97
N GLU A 89 -16.04 -3.03 -3.58
CA GLU A 89 -17.07 -2.66 -4.54
C GLU A 89 -16.68 -1.42 -5.36
N SER A 90 -16.05 -0.44 -4.72
CA SER A 90 -15.59 0.77 -5.41
C SER A 90 -14.43 0.47 -6.35
N ALA A 91 -13.47 -0.35 -5.94
CA ALA A 91 -12.35 -0.79 -6.76
C ALA A 91 -12.85 -1.49 -8.03
N PHE A 92 -13.76 -2.46 -7.92
CA PHE A 92 -14.32 -3.15 -9.08
C PHE A 92 -15.09 -2.23 -10.03
N ILE A 93 -15.79 -1.21 -9.52
CA ILE A 93 -16.43 -0.20 -10.36
C ILE A 93 -15.39 0.63 -11.11
N ILE A 94 -14.32 1.03 -10.45
CA ILE A 94 -13.22 1.80 -11.06
C ILE A 94 -12.55 0.96 -12.16
N LEU A 95 -12.17 -0.28 -11.85
CA LEU A 95 -11.53 -1.19 -12.81
C LEU A 95 -12.42 -1.42 -14.03
N ARG A 96 -13.72 -1.67 -13.81
CA ARG A 96 -14.70 -1.80 -14.90
C ARG A 96 -14.71 -0.55 -15.79
N ASN A 97 -14.80 0.63 -15.18
CA ASN A 97 -14.87 1.89 -15.91
C ASN A 97 -13.59 2.14 -16.73
N ILE A 98 -12.41 1.84 -16.18
CA ILE A 98 -11.14 1.91 -16.88
C ILE A 98 -11.14 0.96 -18.08
N ARG A 99 -11.52 -0.31 -17.90
CA ARG A 99 -11.58 -1.32 -18.97
C ARG A 99 -12.53 -0.88 -20.11
N MET A 100 -13.69 -0.37 -19.74
CA MET A 100 -14.66 0.14 -20.71
C MET A 100 -14.12 1.35 -21.50
N ALA A 101 -13.48 2.30 -20.82
CA ALA A 101 -12.87 3.46 -21.45
C ALA A 101 -11.75 3.06 -22.43
N ILE A 102 -10.88 2.11 -22.03
CA ILE A 102 -9.83 1.58 -22.91
C ILE A 102 -10.46 0.93 -24.16
N THR A 103 -11.45 0.06 -23.98
CA THR A 103 -12.11 -0.65 -25.08
C THR A 103 -12.81 0.33 -26.04
N GLU A 104 -13.49 1.34 -25.50
CA GLU A 104 -14.10 2.39 -26.29
C GLU A 104 -13.05 3.21 -27.06
N LYS A 105 -11.93 3.54 -26.42
CA LYS A 105 -10.81 4.25 -27.05
C LYS A 105 -10.23 3.46 -28.21
N LEU A 106 -9.98 2.16 -28.02
CA LEU A 106 -9.46 1.28 -29.08
C LEU A 106 -10.37 1.22 -30.32
N SER A 107 -11.69 1.41 -30.15
CA SER A 107 -12.60 1.49 -31.29
C SER A 107 -12.53 2.80 -32.06
N ARG A 108 -11.83 3.82 -31.56
CA ARG A 108 -11.73 5.16 -32.14
C ARG A 108 -10.33 5.52 -32.64
N VAL A 109 -9.29 4.80 -32.21
CA VAL A 109 -7.92 5.04 -32.69
C VAL A 109 -7.75 4.58 -34.14
N PRO A 110 -6.77 5.15 -34.92
CA PRO A 110 -6.46 4.70 -36.25
C PRO A 110 -6.08 3.23 -36.33
N MET A 111 -6.48 2.53 -37.39
CA MET A 111 -6.18 1.11 -37.58
C MET A 111 -4.67 0.83 -37.58
N GLY A 112 -3.83 1.75 -38.06
CA GLY A 112 -2.37 1.62 -38.01
C GLY A 112 -1.85 1.42 -36.57
N THR A 113 -2.33 2.21 -35.61
CA THR A 113 -1.95 2.08 -34.22
C THR A 113 -2.28 0.67 -33.66
N ILE A 114 -3.40 0.09 -34.10
CA ILE A 114 -3.81 -1.26 -33.69
C ILE A 114 -2.93 -2.33 -34.35
N LEU A 115 -2.65 -2.20 -35.65
CA LEU A 115 -1.86 -3.18 -36.42
C LEU A 115 -0.38 -3.16 -36.00
N ASP A 116 0.17 -1.97 -35.71
CA ASP A 116 1.56 -1.80 -35.27
C ASP A 116 1.82 -2.24 -33.87
N THR A 117 0.77 -2.48 -33.05
CA THR A 117 0.86 -2.90 -31.67
C THR A 117 0.48 -4.38 -31.55
N PRO A 118 1.36 -5.25 -31.01
CA PRO A 118 1.02 -6.64 -30.79
C PRO A 118 -0.25 -6.79 -29.93
N SER A 119 -1.18 -7.63 -30.35
CA SER A 119 -2.47 -7.85 -29.63
C SER A 119 -2.28 -8.28 -28.16
N GLY A 120 -1.20 -9.00 -27.86
CA GLY A 120 -0.81 -9.36 -26.52
C GLY A 120 -0.55 -8.16 -25.60
N LYS A 121 -0.05 -7.03 -26.16
CA LYS A 121 0.16 -5.81 -25.37
C LYS A 121 -1.16 -5.19 -24.91
N PHE A 122 -2.17 -5.15 -25.78
CA PHE A 122 -3.50 -4.66 -25.40
C PHE A 122 -4.14 -5.56 -24.33
N LYS A 123 -4.04 -6.90 -24.50
CA LYS A 123 -4.51 -7.86 -23.49
C LYS A 123 -3.80 -7.59 -22.14
N THR A 124 -2.51 -7.41 -22.13
CA THR A 124 -1.75 -7.13 -20.90
C THR A 124 -2.24 -5.83 -20.24
N ILE A 125 -2.47 -4.75 -21.00
CA ILE A 125 -2.94 -3.50 -20.42
C ILE A 125 -4.36 -3.66 -19.86
N ILE A 126 -5.31 -4.21 -20.61
CA ILE A 126 -6.72 -4.29 -20.25
C ILE A 126 -6.94 -5.26 -19.09
N VAL A 127 -6.24 -6.38 -19.08
CA VAL A 127 -6.43 -7.45 -18.09
C VAL A 127 -5.41 -7.30 -16.96
N ASP A 128 -4.12 -7.48 -17.26
CA ASP A 128 -3.10 -7.69 -16.24
C ASP A 128 -2.69 -6.36 -15.56
N THR A 129 -2.54 -5.27 -16.33
CA THR A 129 -2.12 -3.96 -15.79
C THR A 129 -3.25 -3.31 -14.99
N VAL A 130 -4.48 -3.33 -15.50
CA VAL A 130 -5.63 -2.77 -14.78
C VAL A 130 -5.93 -3.56 -13.51
N GLU A 131 -5.77 -4.90 -13.52
CA GLU A 131 -5.98 -5.76 -12.35
C GLU A 131 -5.05 -5.40 -11.18
N LYS A 132 -3.83 -4.96 -11.45
CA LYS A 132 -2.89 -4.50 -10.42
C LYS A 132 -3.40 -3.35 -9.55
N LEU A 133 -4.39 -2.61 -10.03
CA LEU A 133 -5.03 -1.53 -9.26
C LEU A 133 -6.02 -2.05 -8.21
N GLU A 134 -6.50 -3.31 -8.30
CA GLU A 134 -7.51 -3.84 -7.39
C GLU A 134 -7.09 -3.73 -5.93
N LEU A 135 -6.00 -4.41 -5.56
CA LEU A 135 -5.54 -4.47 -4.17
C LEU A 135 -5.25 -3.08 -3.58
N PRO A 136 -4.48 -2.19 -4.26
CA PRO A 136 -4.27 -0.85 -3.75
C PRO A 136 -5.58 -0.07 -3.54
N LEU A 137 -6.49 -0.09 -4.52
CA LEU A 137 -7.74 0.65 -4.41
C LEU A 137 -8.67 0.10 -3.34
N ALA A 138 -8.70 -1.23 -3.17
CA ALA A 138 -9.56 -1.88 -2.20
C ALA A 138 -9.06 -1.74 -0.76
N HIS A 139 -7.76 -1.81 -0.54
CA HIS A 139 -7.17 -1.85 0.81
C HIS A 139 -6.58 -0.53 1.27
N MET A 140 -5.95 0.24 0.36
CA MET A 140 -5.24 1.46 0.74
C MET A 140 -6.17 2.47 1.42
N VAL A 141 -7.38 2.72 0.89
CA VAL A 141 -8.28 3.73 1.42
C VAL A 141 -8.72 3.42 2.86
N PRO A 142 -9.32 2.25 3.18
CA PRO A 142 -9.76 1.95 4.54
C PRO A 142 -8.60 1.70 5.50
N GLU A 143 -7.58 0.95 5.07
CA GLU A 143 -6.50 0.55 5.96
C GLU A 143 -5.54 1.68 6.26
N LEU A 144 -5.21 2.55 5.27
CA LEU A 144 -4.39 3.74 5.53
C LEU A 144 -5.10 4.68 6.51
N THR A 145 -6.43 4.85 6.36
CA THR A 145 -7.23 5.62 7.29
C THR A 145 -7.11 5.07 8.72
N ALA A 146 -7.30 3.77 8.90
CA ALA A 146 -7.20 3.11 10.20
C ALA A 146 -5.76 3.15 10.76
N ASN A 147 -4.76 2.86 9.93
CA ASN A 147 -3.35 2.79 10.32
C ASN A 147 -2.74 4.16 10.64
N ILE A 148 -3.34 5.26 10.20
CA ILE A 148 -2.96 6.61 10.64
C ILE A 148 -3.76 7.02 11.88
N LEU A 149 -5.07 6.77 11.88
CA LEU A 149 -5.95 7.23 12.95
C LEU A 149 -5.69 6.52 14.29
N ILE A 150 -5.47 5.20 14.28
CA ILE A 150 -5.23 4.43 15.51
C ILE A 150 -3.99 4.94 16.27
N PRO A 151 -2.80 5.10 15.66
CA PRO A 151 -1.65 5.67 16.36
C PRO A 151 -1.89 7.08 16.88
N VAL A 152 -2.59 7.93 16.12
CA VAL A 152 -2.94 9.29 16.57
C VAL A 152 -3.81 9.25 17.82
N LEU A 153 -4.86 8.42 17.83
CA LEU A 153 -5.72 8.25 19.00
C LEU A 153 -4.96 7.66 20.20
N MET A 154 -4.10 6.67 19.95
CA MET A 154 -3.23 6.09 20.98
C MET A 154 -2.28 7.13 21.59
N LEU A 155 -1.68 7.98 20.75
CA LEU A 155 -0.81 9.06 21.21
C LEU A 155 -1.57 10.09 22.03
N VAL A 156 -2.75 10.53 21.58
CA VAL A 156 -3.61 11.45 22.35
C VAL A 156 -3.91 10.85 23.72
N TYR A 157 -4.22 9.56 23.79
CA TYR A 157 -4.48 8.88 25.05
C TYR A 157 -3.22 8.76 25.90
N LEU A 158 -2.06 8.42 25.33
CA LEU A 158 -0.76 8.41 26.02
C LEU A 158 -0.42 9.78 26.63
N PHE A 159 -0.59 10.85 25.86
CA PHE A 159 -0.35 12.21 26.35
C PHE A 159 -1.30 12.61 27.50
N SER A 160 -2.51 12.09 27.52
CA SER A 160 -3.46 12.31 28.61
C SER A 160 -3.08 11.58 29.90
N LEU A 161 -2.31 10.50 29.80
CA LEU A 161 -1.82 9.71 30.95
C LEU A 161 -0.53 10.31 31.52
N ASP A 162 0.53 10.37 30.71
CA ASP A 162 1.79 11.04 31.06
C ASP A 162 2.54 11.48 29.79
N TRP A 163 2.76 12.80 29.67
CA TRP A 163 3.42 13.38 28.51
C TRP A 163 4.89 12.94 28.32
N ARG A 164 5.60 12.57 29.42
CA ARG A 164 6.99 12.12 29.38
C ARG A 164 7.09 10.74 28.76
N LEU A 165 6.22 9.82 29.20
CA LEU A 165 6.14 8.47 28.63
C LEU A 165 5.66 8.50 27.17
N ALA A 166 4.74 9.41 26.82
CA ALA A 166 4.32 9.63 25.44
C ALA A 166 5.48 10.09 24.56
N LEU A 167 6.28 11.08 25.00
CA LEU A 167 7.45 11.54 24.26
C LEU A 167 8.49 10.45 24.08
N ILE A 168 8.76 9.67 25.14
CA ILE A 168 9.73 8.54 25.07
C ILE A 168 9.27 7.49 24.05
N SER A 169 7.95 7.20 24.01
CA SER A 169 7.36 6.27 23.04
C SER A 169 7.56 6.73 21.59
N LEU A 170 7.66 8.03 21.36
CA LEU A 170 7.89 8.62 20.04
C LEU A 170 9.35 8.61 19.59
N VAL A 171 10.32 8.49 20.48
CA VAL A 171 11.77 8.62 20.15
C VAL A 171 12.20 7.59 19.11
N THR A 172 11.64 6.40 19.13
CA THR A 172 12.00 5.34 18.16
C THR A 172 11.55 5.67 16.73
N ILE A 173 10.53 6.51 16.55
CA ILE A 173 10.01 6.88 15.23
C ILE A 173 11.04 7.72 14.43
N PRO A 174 11.53 8.88 14.93
CA PRO A 174 12.52 9.64 14.19
C PRO A 174 13.84 8.90 14.02
N VAL A 175 14.28 8.12 15.02
CA VAL A 175 15.54 7.36 14.94
C VAL A 175 15.43 6.23 13.90
N GLY A 176 14.35 5.46 13.92
CA GLY A 176 14.09 4.42 12.93
C GLY A 176 13.88 4.99 11.52
N SER A 177 13.17 6.13 11.40
CA SER A 177 13.00 6.83 10.14
C SER A 177 14.32 7.33 9.56
N PHE A 178 15.24 7.83 10.39
CA PHE A 178 16.57 8.24 9.95
C PHE A 178 17.35 7.05 9.35
N CYS A 179 17.29 5.88 9.98
CA CYS A 179 17.87 4.66 9.40
C CYS A 179 17.22 4.30 8.06
N TYR A 180 15.89 4.38 7.97
CA TYR A 180 15.16 4.12 6.74
C TYR A 180 15.53 5.11 5.61
N MET A 181 15.75 6.38 5.93
CA MET A 181 16.24 7.38 4.97
C MET A 181 17.61 7.01 4.37
N GLY A 182 18.46 6.32 5.13
CA GLY A 182 19.72 5.76 4.61
C GLY A 182 19.50 4.75 3.47
N MET A 183 18.41 4.00 3.49
CA MET A 183 18.01 3.10 2.42
C MET A 183 17.63 3.86 1.15
N MET A 184 17.01 5.05 1.29
CA MET A 184 16.53 5.87 0.17
C MET A 184 17.67 6.53 -0.63
N LYS A 185 18.88 6.58 -0.08
CA LYS A 185 20.02 7.12 -0.80
C LYS A 185 20.29 6.30 -2.07
N ASP A 186 20.25 6.97 -3.23
CA ASP A 186 20.41 6.36 -4.56
C ASP A 186 19.39 5.23 -4.89
N TYR A 187 18.25 5.18 -4.18
CA TYR A 187 17.22 4.14 -4.35
C TYR A 187 16.77 4.01 -5.79
N GLU A 188 16.40 5.13 -6.44
CA GLU A 188 15.92 5.13 -7.83
C GLU A 188 16.93 4.49 -8.78
N LYS A 189 18.22 4.87 -8.66
CA LYS A 189 19.28 4.35 -9.52
C LYS A 189 19.50 2.85 -9.32
N ARG A 190 19.45 2.38 -8.07
CA ARG A 190 19.61 0.96 -7.73
C ARG A 190 18.42 0.15 -8.19
N TYR A 191 17.22 0.65 -7.96
CA TYR A 191 15.98 -0.02 -8.34
C TYR A 191 15.78 -0.04 -9.87
N ALA A 192 16.17 1.04 -10.57
CA ALA A 192 16.16 1.07 -12.04
C ALA A 192 17.00 -0.05 -12.65
N ARG A 193 18.15 -0.41 -12.03
CA ARG A 193 18.97 -1.56 -12.46
C ARG A 193 18.21 -2.88 -12.34
N VAL A 194 17.49 -3.09 -11.23
CA VAL A 194 16.69 -4.29 -11.00
C VAL A 194 15.57 -4.38 -12.05
N LEU A 195 14.89 -3.26 -12.33
CA LEU A 195 13.85 -3.20 -13.35
C LEU A 195 14.39 -3.46 -14.76
N ALA A 196 15.56 -2.92 -15.10
CA ALA A 196 16.20 -3.14 -16.38
C ALA A 196 16.57 -4.63 -16.57
N ALA A 197 17.21 -5.24 -15.56
CA ALA A 197 17.55 -6.65 -15.58
C ALA A 197 16.31 -7.55 -15.67
N GLY A 198 15.21 -7.19 -14.98
CA GLY A 198 13.93 -7.89 -15.10
C GLY A 198 13.37 -7.83 -16.52
N LYS A 199 13.32 -6.64 -17.13
CA LYS A 199 12.87 -6.49 -18.53
C LYS A 199 13.73 -7.25 -19.54
N ASN A 200 15.04 -7.29 -19.32
CA ASN A 200 15.94 -8.07 -20.17
C ASN A 200 15.68 -9.56 -20.07
N MET A 201 15.46 -10.06 -18.85
CA MET A 201 15.09 -11.46 -18.61
C MET A 201 13.74 -11.79 -19.27
N ASP A 202 12.72 -10.95 -19.13
CA ASP A 202 11.41 -11.15 -19.77
C ASP A 202 11.53 -11.19 -21.30
N ALA A 203 12.29 -10.27 -21.90
CA ALA A 203 12.55 -10.26 -23.32
C ALA A 203 13.28 -11.52 -23.80
N ALA A 204 14.32 -11.95 -23.07
CA ALA A 204 15.04 -13.19 -23.38
C ALA A 204 14.16 -14.43 -23.25
N THR A 205 13.23 -14.44 -22.28
CA THR A 205 12.23 -15.51 -22.10
C THR A 205 11.30 -15.61 -23.30
N VAL A 206 10.74 -14.47 -23.74
CA VAL A 206 9.84 -14.43 -24.91
C VAL A 206 10.59 -14.86 -26.19
N GLU A 207 11.81 -14.37 -26.38
CA GLU A 207 12.64 -14.73 -27.52
C GLU A 207 12.96 -16.25 -27.54
N TYR A 208 13.35 -16.81 -26.36
CA TYR A 208 13.67 -18.21 -26.22
C TYR A 208 12.46 -19.13 -26.51
N ILE A 209 11.30 -18.80 -25.90
CA ILE A 209 10.06 -19.59 -26.09
C ILE A 209 9.54 -19.44 -27.55
N GLY A 210 9.50 -18.20 -28.05
CA GLY A 210 9.00 -17.93 -29.41
C GLY A 210 9.90 -18.48 -30.52
N GLY A 211 11.21 -18.60 -30.27
CA GLY A 211 12.18 -19.16 -31.20
C GLY A 211 12.48 -20.66 -31.04
N ILE A 212 11.81 -21.37 -30.12
CA ILE A 212 12.18 -22.74 -29.73
C ILE A 212 12.13 -23.73 -30.91
N GLU A 213 11.22 -23.55 -31.85
CA GLU A 213 11.13 -24.39 -33.06
C GLU A 213 12.37 -24.21 -33.94
N VAL A 214 12.79 -22.98 -34.17
CA VAL A 214 13.98 -22.64 -34.96
C VAL A 214 15.24 -23.16 -34.27
N VAL A 215 15.33 -22.96 -32.95
CA VAL A 215 16.45 -23.46 -32.12
C VAL A 215 16.59 -24.98 -32.24
N LYS A 216 15.48 -25.70 -32.19
CA LYS A 216 15.46 -27.17 -32.33
C LYS A 216 15.82 -27.61 -33.76
N THR A 217 15.27 -26.94 -34.77
CA THR A 217 15.49 -27.28 -36.19
C THR A 217 16.96 -27.10 -36.60
N PHE A 218 17.61 -26.06 -36.15
CA PHE A 218 19.01 -25.72 -36.47
C PHE A 218 20.03 -26.19 -35.44
N ASN A 219 19.61 -26.95 -34.42
CA ASN A 219 20.45 -27.47 -33.34
C ASN A 219 21.28 -26.37 -32.64
N GLN A 220 20.70 -25.16 -32.52
CA GLN A 220 21.30 -23.97 -31.84
C GLN A 220 20.92 -23.89 -30.34
N GLY A 221 20.53 -25.01 -29.72
CA GLY A 221 20.02 -25.10 -28.37
C GLY A 221 20.95 -24.50 -27.32
N GLU A 222 22.24 -24.78 -27.41
CA GLU A 222 23.24 -24.36 -26.42
C GLU A 222 23.40 -22.79 -26.42
N ARG A 223 23.51 -22.17 -27.58
CA ARG A 223 23.69 -20.73 -27.70
C ARG A 223 22.45 -19.92 -27.24
N SER A 224 21.28 -20.38 -27.65
CA SER A 224 20.00 -19.72 -27.28
C SER A 224 19.71 -19.90 -25.81
N TYR A 225 19.96 -21.09 -25.25
CA TYR A 225 19.85 -21.34 -23.81
C TYR A 225 20.82 -20.48 -23.01
N LYS A 226 22.08 -20.33 -23.47
CA LYS A 226 23.07 -19.52 -22.77
C LYS A 226 22.63 -18.04 -22.67
N LYS A 227 22.09 -17.46 -23.74
CA LYS A 227 21.56 -16.07 -23.71
C LYS A 227 20.46 -15.91 -22.65
N TYR A 228 19.54 -16.86 -22.58
CA TYR A 228 18.48 -16.88 -21.57
C TYR A 228 19.06 -17.05 -20.15
N ALA A 229 19.96 -18.01 -19.96
CA ALA A 229 20.60 -18.28 -18.67
C ALA A 229 21.41 -17.06 -18.17
N ASP A 230 22.13 -16.39 -19.07
CA ASP A 230 22.87 -15.16 -18.73
C ASP A 230 21.93 -14.03 -18.28
N ALA A 231 20.79 -13.84 -18.94
CA ALA A 231 19.79 -12.86 -18.55
C ALA A 231 19.14 -13.17 -17.18
N VAL A 232 18.88 -14.45 -16.89
CA VAL A 232 18.41 -14.91 -15.57
C VAL A 232 19.46 -14.61 -14.48
N ALA A 233 20.73 -14.94 -14.75
CA ALA A 233 21.83 -14.69 -13.81
C ALA A 233 22.06 -13.19 -13.55
N GLU A 234 21.93 -12.35 -14.59
CA GLU A 234 22.00 -10.90 -14.45
C GLU A 234 20.86 -10.37 -13.55
N ASN A 235 19.63 -10.85 -13.76
CA ASN A 235 18.46 -10.47 -12.94
C ASN A 235 18.64 -10.91 -11.48
N GLU A 236 19.12 -12.13 -11.25
CA GLU A 236 19.47 -12.61 -9.90
C GLU A 236 20.52 -11.69 -9.25
N THR A 237 21.62 -11.45 -9.95
CA THR A 237 22.73 -10.60 -9.46
C THR A 237 22.24 -9.18 -9.12
N ALA A 238 21.40 -8.59 -9.97
CA ALA A 238 20.84 -7.28 -9.73
C ALA A 238 19.98 -7.26 -8.47
N LYS A 239 19.09 -8.25 -8.29
CA LYS A 239 18.22 -8.37 -7.11
C LYS A 239 19.02 -8.63 -5.83
N VAL A 240 19.97 -9.56 -5.86
CA VAL A 240 20.81 -9.88 -4.69
C VAL A 240 21.65 -8.67 -4.30
N THR A 241 22.21 -7.96 -5.26
CA THR A 241 23.01 -6.74 -5.00
C THR A 241 22.14 -5.66 -4.37
N TRP A 242 20.96 -5.42 -4.92
CA TRP A 242 20.00 -4.46 -4.36
C TRP A 242 19.58 -4.84 -2.94
N PHE A 243 19.24 -6.12 -2.71
CA PHE A 243 18.87 -6.62 -1.39
C PHE A 243 20.01 -6.44 -0.37
N LYS A 244 21.27 -6.81 -0.72
CA LYS A 244 22.42 -6.61 0.17
C LYS A 244 22.68 -5.14 0.52
N GLN A 245 22.39 -4.22 -0.40
CA GLN A 245 22.61 -2.78 -0.19
C GLN A 245 21.49 -2.12 0.62
N THR A 246 20.29 -2.68 0.64
CA THR A 246 19.11 -2.09 1.28
C THR A 246 18.70 -2.77 2.57
N SER A 247 18.88 -4.10 2.66
CA SER A 247 18.39 -4.90 3.79
C SER A 247 18.94 -4.47 5.15
N GLY A 248 20.21 -4.06 5.23
CA GLY A 248 20.81 -3.61 6.47
C GLY A 248 20.11 -2.38 7.06
N TYR A 249 19.86 -1.38 6.24
CA TYR A 249 19.12 -0.17 6.63
C TYR A 249 17.66 -0.49 6.97
N TYR A 250 17.01 -1.33 6.15
CA TYR A 250 15.62 -1.74 6.36
C TYR A 250 15.45 -2.48 7.70
N VAL A 251 16.26 -3.52 7.93
CA VAL A 251 16.19 -4.33 9.15
C VAL A 251 16.52 -3.48 10.38
N MET A 252 17.55 -2.62 10.31
CA MET A 252 17.91 -1.74 11.41
C MET A 252 16.80 -0.72 11.71
N GLY A 253 16.25 -0.09 10.67
CA GLY A 253 15.12 0.85 10.82
C GLY A 253 13.91 0.17 11.44
N LEU A 254 13.53 -1.01 10.95
CA LEU A 254 12.42 -1.80 11.47
C LEU A 254 12.66 -2.25 12.92
N SER A 255 13.86 -2.74 13.25
CA SER A 255 14.22 -3.16 14.60
C SER A 255 14.15 -1.99 15.60
N ILE A 256 14.62 -0.81 15.21
CA ILE A 256 14.55 0.39 16.05
C ILE A 256 13.10 0.84 16.24
N LEU A 257 12.30 0.87 15.16
CA LEU A 257 10.89 1.23 15.24
C LEU A 257 10.13 0.33 16.21
N THR A 258 10.40 -0.98 16.20
CA THR A 258 9.73 -1.94 17.10
C THR A 258 10.31 -1.97 18.51
N ALA A 259 11.48 -1.36 18.74
CA ALA A 259 12.16 -1.35 20.03
C ALA A 259 11.66 -0.27 21.02
N THR A 260 10.39 0.15 20.90
CA THR A 260 9.79 1.19 21.76
C THR A 260 9.95 0.91 23.25
N LEU A 261 9.90 -0.38 23.65
CA LEU A 261 10.09 -0.79 25.05
C LEU A 261 11.50 -0.47 25.60
N VAL A 262 12.52 -0.44 24.75
CA VAL A 262 13.90 -0.12 25.16
C VAL A 262 14.00 1.30 25.72
N GLY A 263 13.15 2.21 25.24
CA GLY A 263 13.03 3.55 25.82
C GLY A 263 12.05 3.64 26.98
N VAL A 264 10.84 3.09 26.79
CA VAL A 264 9.73 3.23 27.74
C VAL A 264 10.00 2.49 29.06
N LEU A 265 10.56 1.28 29.03
CA LEU A 265 10.80 0.50 30.25
C LEU A 265 11.82 1.16 31.19
N PRO A 266 13.08 1.47 30.78
CA PRO A 266 14.05 2.03 31.70
C PRO A 266 13.65 3.39 32.26
N LEU A 267 13.22 4.29 31.39
CA LEU A 267 12.84 5.65 31.77
C LEU A 267 11.52 5.66 32.55
N GLY A 268 10.56 4.83 32.16
CA GLY A 268 9.29 4.67 32.87
C GLY A 268 9.49 4.08 34.27
N SER A 269 10.34 3.03 34.38
CA SER A 269 10.70 2.45 35.69
C SER A 269 11.43 3.46 36.57
N TRP A 270 12.33 4.26 36.01
CA TRP A 270 13.00 5.34 36.74
C TRP A 270 12.03 6.39 37.26
N LEU A 271 11.05 6.81 36.44
CA LEU A 271 9.99 7.74 36.85
C LEU A 271 9.11 7.14 37.94
N PHE A 272 8.81 5.84 37.86
CA PHE A 272 8.04 5.12 38.87
C PHE A 272 8.77 5.05 40.20
N ILE A 273 10.05 4.64 40.22
CA ILE A 273 10.88 4.56 41.43
C ILE A 273 11.01 5.92 42.12
N ASN A 274 11.06 7.01 41.35
CA ASN A 274 11.10 8.38 41.86
C ASN A 274 9.70 8.93 42.26
N GLY A 275 8.66 8.11 42.27
CA GLY A 275 7.29 8.51 42.65
C GLY A 275 6.62 9.52 41.72
N ARG A 276 7.09 9.64 40.48
CA ARG A 276 6.56 10.60 39.48
C ARG A 276 5.47 10.04 38.60
N VAL A 277 5.33 8.73 38.55
CA VAL A 277 4.35 7.98 37.75
C VAL A 277 3.85 6.81 38.58
N GLU A 278 2.55 6.52 38.58
CA GLU A 278 1.95 5.39 39.23
C GLU A 278 2.15 4.08 38.44
N ALA A 279 2.15 2.92 39.12
CA ALA A 279 2.33 1.61 38.50
C ALA A 279 1.31 1.33 37.37
N GLY A 280 0.03 1.64 37.65
CA GLY A 280 -1.05 1.43 36.66
C GLY A 280 -0.85 2.26 35.40
N THR A 281 -0.43 3.52 35.54
CA THR A 281 -0.10 4.41 34.42
C THR A 281 1.09 3.90 33.62
N LEU A 282 2.17 3.46 34.31
CA LEU A 282 3.35 2.90 33.64
C LEU A 282 2.99 1.67 32.79
N ILE A 283 2.28 0.71 33.37
CA ILE A 283 1.89 -0.52 32.67
C ILE A 283 0.98 -0.20 31.49
N THR A 284 0.04 0.71 31.66
CA THR A 284 -0.83 1.17 30.57
C THR A 284 -0.03 1.80 29.43
N CYS A 285 0.92 2.67 29.73
CA CYS A 285 1.77 3.29 28.73
C CYS A 285 2.63 2.28 27.98
N ILE A 286 3.11 1.23 28.66
CA ILE A 286 3.83 0.11 28.02
C ILE A 286 2.94 -0.60 27.00
N ILE A 287 1.72 -0.94 27.36
CA ILE A 287 0.77 -1.64 26.49
C ILE A 287 0.42 -0.78 25.26
N LEU A 288 0.13 0.50 25.47
CA LEU A 288 -0.18 1.43 24.38
C LEU A 288 1.02 1.65 23.45
N ALA A 289 2.22 1.81 24.00
CA ALA A 289 3.44 1.99 23.24
C ALA A 289 3.73 0.81 22.31
N LEU A 290 3.47 -0.42 22.75
CA LEU A 290 3.56 -1.63 21.91
C LEU A 290 2.57 -1.61 20.74
N GLY A 291 1.37 -1.10 20.98
CA GLY A 291 0.31 -1.03 19.95
C GLY A 291 0.56 0.03 18.87
N LEU A 292 1.45 1.01 19.14
CA LEU A 292 1.62 2.20 18.31
C LEU A 292 2.37 1.94 17.01
N VAL A 293 3.35 1.05 17.04
CA VAL A 293 4.32 0.90 15.94
C VAL A 293 3.78 0.10 14.77
N LYS A 294 3.03 -0.97 15.02
CA LYS A 294 2.52 -1.87 13.97
C LYS A 294 1.69 -1.13 12.90
N PRO A 295 0.71 -0.29 13.24
CA PRO A 295 -0.05 0.47 12.25
C PRO A 295 0.81 1.44 11.45
N LEU A 296 1.83 2.06 12.06
CA LEU A 296 2.74 2.96 11.35
C LEU A 296 3.57 2.22 10.30
N ILE A 297 4.09 1.04 10.63
CA ILE A 297 4.81 0.19 9.67
C ILE A 297 3.89 -0.21 8.52
N GLN A 298 2.65 -0.60 8.80
CA GLN A 298 1.68 -0.93 7.77
C GLN A 298 1.37 0.28 6.87
N ALA A 299 1.24 1.47 7.43
CA ALA A 299 1.05 2.70 6.65
C ALA A 299 2.23 2.97 5.68
N LEU A 300 3.47 2.71 6.09
CA LEU A 300 4.65 2.87 5.23
C LEU A 300 4.65 1.89 4.04
N GLN A 301 4.12 0.69 4.18
CA GLN A 301 4.05 -0.30 3.10
C GLN A 301 3.16 0.15 1.93
N TYR A 302 2.21 1.07 2.17
CA TYR A 302 1.38 1.64 1.10
C TYR A 302 2.11 2.60 0.18
N THR A 303 3.34 3.02 0.51
CA THR A 303 4.18 3.86 -0.37
C THR A 303 4.46 3.15 -1.70
N ASP A 304 4.79 1.85 -1.65
CA ASP A 304 5.04 1.05 -2.85
C ASP A 304 3.75 0.87 -3.68
N SER A 305 2.61 0.70 -3.00
CA SER A 305 1.30 0.62 -3.65
C SER A 305 0.94 1.92 -4.37
N LEU A 306 1.24 3.08 -3.79
CA LEU A 306 1.04 4.39 -4.43
C LEU A 306 1.90 4.54 -5.69
N ALA A 307 3.17 4.15 -5.65
CA ALA A 307 4.06 4.19 -6.80
C ALA A 307 3.57 3.26 -7.93
N MET A 308 3.07 2.07 -7.58
CA MET A 308 2.47 1.13 -8.53
C MET A 308 1.20 1.70 -9.16
N VAL A 309 0.31 2.30 -8.37
CA VAL A 309 -0.90 2.97 -8.87
C VAL A 309 -0.54 4.09 -9.85
N ASP A 310 0.43 4.95 -9.48
CA ASP A 310 0.86 6.07 -10.34
C ASP A 310 1.38 5.56 -11.69
N SER A 311 2.27 4.55 -11.69
CA SER A 311 2.82 3.97 -12.92
C SER A 311 1.75 3.29 -13.80
N THR A 312 0.84 2.56 -13.17
CA THR A 312 -0.26 1.85 -13.86
C THR A 312 -1.25 2.84 -14.49
N VAL A 313 -1.64 3.87 -13.74
CA VAL A 313 -2.57 4.89 -14.25
C VAL A 313 -1.95 5.73 -15.35
N LYS A 314 -0.64 6.00 -15.29
CA LYS A 314 0.08 6.65 -16.39
C LYS A 314 0.09 5.79 -17.66
N GLU A 315 0.31 4.48 -17.54
CA GLU A 315 0.27 3.57 -18.69
C GLU A 315 -1.12 3.54 -19.35
N VAL A 316 -2.18 3.50 -18.54
CA VAL A 316 -3.58 3.62 -18.99
C VAL A 316 -3.83 5.00 -19.63
N GLY A 317 -3.38 6.08 -18.98
CA GLY A 317 -3.52 7.45 -19.46
C GLY A 317 -2.90 7.64 -20.84
N ASN A 318 -1.67 7.15 -21.04
CA ASN A 318 -0.99 7.22 -22.34
C ASN A 318 -1.82 6.56 -23.45
N LEU A 319 -2.49 5.43 -23.17
CA LEU A 319 -3.35 4.78 -24.15
C LEU A 319 -4.64 5.57 -24.40
N LEU A 320 -5.21 6.19 -23.37
CA LEU A 320 -6.42 7.03 -23.49
C LEU A 320 -6.14 8.36 -24.21
N ASP A 321 -4.90 8.85 -24.16
CA ASP A 321 -4.47 10.10 -24.83
C ASP A 321 -4.07 9.89 -26.29
N GLU A 322 -4.02 8.64 -26.79
CA GLU A 322 -3.75 8.35 -28.20
C GLU A 322 -4.72 9.14 -29.13
N PRO A 323 -4.23 9.69 -30.25
CA PRO A 323 -5.08 10.46 -31.17
C PRO A 323 -6.20 9.60 -31.77
N GLU A 324 -7.41 10.15 -31.79
CA GLU A 324 -8.57 9.49 -32.39
C GLU A 324 -8.67 9.77 -33.89
N LEU A 325 -9.27 8.81 -34.60
CA LEU A 325 -9.55 8.97 -36.02
C LEU A 325 -10.59 10.10 -36.20
N VAL A 326 -10.19 11.15 -36.95
CA VAL A 326 -11.11 12.24 -37.28
C VAL A 326 -12.15 11.69 -38.26
N ARG A 327 -13.40 11.55 -37.81
CA ARG A 327 -14.50 11.15 -38.67
C ARG A 327 -15.10 12.41 -39.34
N PRO A 328 -15.27 12.44 -40.69
CA PRO A 328 -15.92 13.55 -41.34
C PRO A 328 -17.37 13.67 -40.83
N THR A 329 -17.78 14.89 -40.52
CA THR A 329 -19.15 15.21 -40.07
C THR A 329 -20.18 15.13 -41.18
N GLU A 330 -19.73 15.26 -42.45
CA GLU A 330 -20.59 15.11 -43.62
C GLU A 330 -20.57 13.67 -44.13
N LYS A 331 -21.76 13.14 -44.48
CA LYS A 331 -21.87 11.85 -45.17
C LYS A 331 -21.17 11.96 -46.51
N ILE A 332 -19.99 11.38 -46.62
CA ILE A 332 -19.34 11.19 -47.93
C ILE A 332 -20.29 10.31 -48.73
N GLY A 333 -20.81 10.86 -49.84
CA GLY A 333 -21.70 10.14 -50.75
C GLY A 333 -21.08 8.81 -51.16
N ARG A 334 -21.93 7.80 -51.41
CA ARG A 334 -21.48 6.50 -51.93
C ARG A 334 -20.77 6.79 -53.27
N ALA A 335 -19.47 6.50 -53.34
CA ALA A 335 -18.80 6.40 -54.61
C ALA A 335 -19.53 5.29 -55.39
N HIS A 336 -20.20 5.64 -56.47
CA HIS A 336 -20.69 4.66 -57.44
C HIS A 336 -19.47 4.05 -58.08
N VAL A 337 -19.20 2.80 -57.83
CA VAL A 337 -18.33 1.94 -58.61
C VAL A 337 -19.14 1.42 -59.77
#